data_5b5659b97d8124b4a6c557efd3f0cea3
#
_entry.id   5b5659b97d8124b4a6c557efd3f0cea3
#
_cell.length_a   1.000
_cell.length_b   1.000
_cell.length_c   1.000
_cell.angle_alpha   90.00
_cell.angle_beta   90.00
_cell.angle_gamma   90.00
#
_symmetry.space_group_name_H-M   'P 1'
#
loop_
_entity.id
_entity.type
_entity.pdbx_description
1 polymer ?
#
loop_
_entity_poly.entity_id
_entity_poly.type
_entity_poly.pdbx_seq_one_letter_code
_entity_poly.pdbx_strand_id
1 'polypeptide(L)'
;MTVDPRQVLAGVLTVTMFVMLGNMIKRDHFDSVEANQSGASSGNYDNVETTDHAVAALHRASHGPWKEDGLDLKRCWTKPASEEGQQSEGFVTFSLTNGPEYHVLQIADAVVVARYLGATLVLPDIRGSKPGDKRNFGDIYDVEKFVRSLDGVVRVAKHQPAEISARNLAVVRVPNRVTEKHIAENIEPIFSRKGNIRLATYFPSVNMKKTEQKSSMDSVACLAMFGTVELQPEVHEVVDSIIERLRTLSRKSDGRFVAVDLRVEMLEKKGCQESGAAGAKSCYSPEEIVLFLRKIGFEKDTTVYLTQSRWDSSLDVLKDFFPKTYTKESIMPVDKKGKYLNSESSEFEKVIDFYICSQSDVFVPAISGLFYANVAGKRIASGRTQILVPATVPGSASAADFSSHYVSKKNHLAYSCFC
;
A
#
# COMPACT_ATOMS: atom_id res chain seq x y z
N MET A 1 24.42 -48.61 -9.20
CA MET A 1 24.51 -47.14 -9.21
C MET A 1 23.96 -46.62 -7.88
N THR A 2 24.82 -46.28 -6.95
CA THR A 2 24.41 -45.71 -5.66
C THR A 2 24.17 -44.22 -5.84
N VAL A 3 22.92 -43.79 -5.68
CA VAL A 3 22.58 -42.38 -5.74
C VAL A 3 23.09 -41.71 -4.47
N ASP A 4 23.88 -40.65 -4.60
CA ASP A 4 24.40 -39.89 -3.47
C ASP A 4 23.26 -39.17 -2.74
N PRO A 5 23.04 -39.45 -1.44
CA PRO A 5 21.94 -38.86 -0.66
C PRO A 5 22.00 -37.33 -0.59
N ARG A 6 23.17 -36.71 -0.82
CA ARG A 6 23.32 -35.25 -0.87
C ARG A 6 22.69 -34.65 -2.14
N GLN A 7 22.77 -35.36 -3.27
CA GLN A 7 22.13 -34.92 -4.52
C GLN A 7 20.62 -35.04 -4.46
N VAL A 8 20.08 -36.04 -3.79
CA VAL A 8 18.63 -36.20 -3.56
C VAL A 8 18.11 -35.08 -2.65
N LEU A 9 18.85 -34.78 -1.58
CA LEU A 9 18.48 -33.69 -0.66
C LEU A 9 18.49 -32.32 -1.33
N ALA A 10 19.53 -32.05 -2.16
CA ALA A 10 19.59 -30.82 -2.95
C ALA A 10 18.44 -30.72 -3.96
N GLY A 11 18.08 -31.80 -4.63
CA GLY A 11 16.95 -31.84 -5.56
C GLY A 11 15.61 -31.57 -4.88
N VAL A 12 15.36 -32.17 -3.72
CA VAL A 12 14.14 -31.95 -2.93
C VAL A 12 14.04 -30.50 -2.44
N LEU A 13 15.16 -29.93 -1.95
CA LEU A 13 15.19 -28.53 -1.52
C LEU A 13 14.93 -27.57 -2.67
N THR A 14 15.44 -27.86 -3.86
CA THR A 14 15.22 -27.02 -5.06
C THR A 14 13.75 -27.07 -5.48
N VAL A 15 13.14 -28.27 -5.54
CA VAL A 15 11.73 -28.46 -5.90
C VAL A 15 10.80 -27.78 -4.87
N THR A 16 11.09 -27.93 -3.58
CA THR A 16 10.29 -27.24 -2.53
C THR A 16 10.40 -25.73 -2.61
N MET A 17 11.57 -25.20 -2.96
CA MET A 17 11.79 -23.77 -3.17
C MET A 17 11.01 -23.25 -4.39
N PHE A 18 10.98 -24.00 -5.50
CA PHE A 18 10.17 -23.66 -6.67
C PHE A 18 8.67 -23.76 -6.43
N VAL A 19 8.20 -24.75 -5.67
CA VAL A 19 6.80 -24.87 -5.27
C VAL A 19 6.38 -23.73 -4.32
N MET A 20 7.25 -23.32 -3.40
CA MET A 20 7.00 -22.16 -2.54
C MET A 20 6.99 -20.85 -3.32
N LEU A 21 7.93 -20.65 -4.26
CA LEU A 21 7.92 -19.49 -5.16
C LEU A 21 6.68 -19.48 -6.05
N GLY A 22 6.29 -20.61 -6.62
CA GLY A 22 5.07 -20.74 -7.43
C GLY A 22 3.79 -20.45 -6.65
N ASN A 23 3.72 -20.83 -5.37
CA ASN A 23 2.60 -20.49 -4.48
C ASN A 23 2.60 -19.03 -4.04
N MET A 24 3.77 -18.38 -3.92
CA MET A 24 3.84 -16.92 -3.66
C MET A 24 3.36 -16.12 -4.87
N ILE A 25 3.72 -16.53 -6.09
CA ILE A 25 3.30 -15.87 -7.34
C ILE A 25 1.78 -16.02 -7.55
N LYS A 26 1.16 -17.13 -7.14
CA LYS A 26 -0.29 -17.37 -7.25
C LYS A 26 -1.16 -16.47 -6.35
N ARG A 27 -0.59 -15.77 -5.36
CA ARG A 27 -1.35 -14.96 -4.39
C ARG A 27 -1.40 -13.47 -4.69
N ASP A 28 -0.68 -13.00 -5.72
CA ASP A 28 -0.59 -11.58 -6.08
C ASP A 28 -1.60 -11.19 -7.19
N HIS A 29 -2.88 -11.54 -7.04
CA HIS A 29 -3.92 -11.09 -7.96
C HIS A 29 -4.69 -9.89 -7.39
N PHE A 30 -5.15 -9.00 -8.27
CA PHE A 30 -6.17 -8.02 -7.92
C PHE A 30 -7.39 -8.79 -7.42
N ASP A 31 -7.74 -8.64 -6.16
CA ASP A 31 -8.88 -9.23 -5.45
C ASP A 31 -9.70 -10.24 -6.27
N SER A 32 -9.15 -11.41 -6.56
CA SER A 32 -9.86 -12.45 -7.28
C SER A 32 -11.04 -12.94 -6.44
N VAL A 33 -12.21 -12.61 -6.94
CA VAL A 33 -13.50 -13.01 -6.36
C VAL A 33 -13.69 -14.49 -6.64
N GLU A 34 -13.84 -15.30 -5.61
CA GLU A 34 -14.62 -16.52 -5.73
C GLU A 34 -16.06 -16.12 -6.08
N ALA A 35 -16.42 -16.31 -7.34
CA ALA A 35 -17.79 -16.18 -7.80
C ALA A 35 -18.59 -17.37 -7.24
N ASN A 36 -19.22 -17.20 -6.08
CA ASN A 36 -20.32 -18.05 -5.68
C ASN A 36 -21.51 -17.72 -6.59
N GLN A 37 -21.80 -18.63 -7.50
CA GLN A 37 -23.06 -18.71 -8.21
C GLN A 37 -24.20 -18.87 -7.21
N SER A 38 -25.09 -17.93 -7.16
CA SER A 38 -26.43 -18.15 -6.63
C SER A 38 -27.45 -17.37 -7.47
N GLY A 39 -28.26 -18.16 -8.17
CA GLY A 39 -29.68 -17.98 -8.39
C GLY A 39 -30.12 -16.81 -9.24
N ALA A 40 -30.36 -17.09 -10.51
CA ALA A 40 -31.27 -16.30 -11.34
C ALA A 40 -32.66 -16.23 -10.73
N SER A 41 -33.19 -15.03 -10.56
CA SER A 41 -34.64 -14.80 -10.45
C SER A 41 -35.06 -13.89 -11.60
N SER A 42 -35.87 -14.46 -12.47
CA SER A 42 -36.56 -13.83 -13.58
C SER A 42 -37.67 -12.94 -13.06
N GLY A 43 -37.64 -11.68 -13.45
CA GLY A 43 -38.74 -10.74 -13.25
C GLY A 43 -38.96 -9.92 -14.51
N ASN A 44 -39.98 -10.28 -15.29
CA ASN A 44 -40.51 -9.52 -16.41
C ASN A 44 -40.98 -8.17 -15.90
N TYR A 45 -40.66 -7.07 -16.60
CA TYR A 45 -41.47 -5.87 -16.67
C TYR A 45 -41.46 -5.28 -18.07
N ASP A 46 -42.68 -5.05 -18.54
CA ASP A 46 -43.05 -4.53 -19.84
C ASP A 46 -42.69 -3.06 -20.06
N ASN A 47 -42.55 -2.73 -21.31
CA ASN A 47 -42.44 -1.46 -22.00
C ASN A 47 -43.07 -0.24 -21.33
N VAL A 48 -42.28 0.84 -21.17
CA VAL A 48 -42.72 2.23 -21.41
C VAL A 48 -41.58 2.93 -22.18
N GLU A 49 -41.83 3.21 -23.44
CA GLU A 49 -40.96 3.99 -24.32
C GLU A 49 -41.15 5.50 -24.13
N THR A 50 -40.03 6.22 -24.38
CA THR A 50 -39.99 7.63 -24.80
C THR A 50 -40.24 8.71 -23.74
N THR A 51 -39.23 8.90 -22.84
CA THR A 51 -38.82 10.24 -22.36
C THR A 51 -37.45 10.22 -21.67
N ASP A 52 -36.79 9.06 -21.59
CA ASP A 52 -35.61 8.85 -20.74
C ASP A 52 -34.25 9.30 -21.37
N HIS A 53 -34.19 9.60 -22.66
CA HIS A 53 -32.90 9.95 -23.28
C HIS A 53 -32.36 11.32 -22.86
N ALA A 54 -33.20 12.29 -22.56
CA ALA A 54 -32.76 13.63 -22.10
C ALA A 54 -32.37 13.61 -20.62
N VAL A 55 -33.11 12.90 -19.78
CA VAL A 55 -32.85 12.77 -18.34
C VAL A 55 -31.62 11.86 -18.11
N ALA A 56 -31.46 10.78 -18.90
CA ALA A 56 -30.29 9.94 -18.87
C ALA A 56 -29.02 10.65 -19.35
N ALA A 57 -29.13 11.57 -20.31
CA ALA A 57 -28.02 12.42 -20.76
C ALA A 57 -27.63 13.46 -19.69
N LEU A 58 -28.59 14.05 -18.98
CA LEU A 58 -28.35 14.96 -17.86
C LEU A 58 -27.76 14.21 -16.64
N HIS A 59 -28.22 13.00 -16.33
CA HIS A 59 -27.62 12.18 -15.29
C HIS A 59 -26.22 11.68 -15.67
N ARG A 60 -25.92 11.38 -16.94
CA ARG A 60 -24.56 11.06 -17.40
C ARG A 60 -23.61 12.24 -17.30
N ALA A 61 -24.07 13.47 -17.45
CA ALA A 61 -23.25 14.67 -17.30
C ALA A 61 -22.81 14.95 -15.86
N SER A 62 -23.54 14.43 -14.85
CA SER A 62 -23.20 14.58 -13.43
C SER A 62 -22.36 13.43 -12.84
N HIS A 63 -22.12 12.34 -13.59
CA HIS A 63 -21.43 11.14 -13.13
C HIS A 63 -20.20 10.81 -14.01
N GLY A 64 -19.39 11.81 -14.34
CA GLY A 64 -18.10 11.62 -15.01
C GLY A 64 -17.12 10.81 -14.13
N PRO A 65 -15.92 10.47 -14.67
CA PRO A 65 -14.91 9.70 -13.95
C PRO A 65 -14.38 10.38 -12.69
N TRP A 66 -14.71 11.67 -12.51
CA TRP A 66 -14.33 12.52 -11.37
C TRP A 66 -15.40 12.57 -10.26
N LYS A 67 -15.93 11.44 -9.86
CA LYS A 67 -16.92 11.41 -8.77
C LYS A 67 -16.32 12.03 -7.49
N GLU A 68 -17.06 12.93 -6.85
CA GLU A 68 -16.68 13.43 -5.54
C GLU A 68 -16.85 12.34 -4.49
N ASP A 69 -15.83 12.14 -3.67
CA ASP A 69 -15.86 11.23 -2.54
C ASP A 69 -16.69 11.84 -1.42
N GLY A 70 -17.87 11.29 -1.17
CA GLY A 70 -18.81 11.78 -0.15
C GLY A 70 -18.74 11.02 1.17
N LEU A 71 -17.70 10.22 1.43
CA LEU A 71 -17.60 9.44 2.67
C LEU A 71 -16.82 10.21 3.74
N ASP A 72 -17.54 10.86 4.65
CA ASP A 72 -16.96 11.41 5.87
C ASP A 72 -16.71 10.26 6.88
N LEU A 73 -15.65 9.50 6.63
CA LEU A 73 -15.23 8.41 7.52
C LEU A 73 -14.53 8.99 8.74
N LYS A 74 -15.06 8.69 9.92
CA LYS A 74 -14.46 9.08 11.19
C LYS A 74 -13.63 7.95 11.78
N ARG A 75 -12.63 8.29 12.58
CA ARG A 75 -11.88 7.28 13.34
C ARG A 75 -12.84 6.57 14.30
N CYS A 76 -12.93 5.23 14.23
CA CYS A 76 -13.71 4.42 15.18
C CYS A 76 -12.82 3.77 16.25
N TRP A 77 -11.58 4.18 16.37
CA TRP A 77 -10.67 3.77 17.42
C TRP A 77 -10.30 4.96 18.30
N THR A 78 -10.08 4.68 19.57
CA THR A 78 -9.58 5.65 20.54
C THR A 78 -8.13 5.33 20.89
N LYS A 79 -7.34 6.35 21.22
CA LYS A 79 -5.98 6.12 21.71
C LYS A 79 -6.09 5.28 23.00
N PRO A 80 -5.38 4.14 23.10
CA PRO A 80 -5.41 3.31 24.31
C PRO A 80 -5.03 4.12 25.53
N ALA A 81 -5.61 3.77 26.69
CA ALA A 81 -5.26 4.40 27.95
C ALA A 81 -3.78 4.23 28.28
N SER A 82 -3.19 5.26 28.85
CA SER A 82 -1.81 5.21 29.35
C SER A 82 -1.73 4.22 30.52
N GLU A 83 -0.80 3.30 30.46
CA GLU A 83 -0.40 2.47 31.60
C GLU A 83 0.72 3.21 32.34
N GLU A 84 0.33 4.14 33.20
CA GLU A 84 1.28 4.86 34.05
C GLU A 84 1.95 3.89 35.02
N GLY A 85 3.29 3.87 35.03
CA GLY A 85 4.08 3.20 36.05
C GLY A 85 4.70 1.85 35.72
N GLN A 86 4.42 1.21 34.57
CA GLN A 86 5.15 0.00 34.18
C GLN A 86 6.62 0.32 33.84
N GLN A 87 7.55 -0.25 34.54
CA GLN A 87 8.96 -0.25 34.15
C GLN A 87 9.11 -1.03 32.84
N SER A 88 9.98 -0.56 31.94
CA SER A 88 10.29 -1.28 30.72
C SER A 88 10.99 -2.60 31.05
N GLU A 89 10.41 -3.70 30.61
CA GLU A 89 11.01 -5.03 30.78
C GLU A 89 12.12 -5.33 29.76
N GLY A 90 12.39 -4.40 28.82
CA GLY A 90 13.39 -4.55 27.78
C GLY A 90 13.07 -3.79 26.51
N PHE A 91 13.71 -4.18 25.39
CA PHE A 91 13.65 -3.41 24.16
C PHE A 91 13.21 -4.25 22.97
N VAL A 92 12.37 -3.63 22.11
CA VAL A 92 12.01 -4.11 20.78
C VAL A 92 12.70 -3.25 19.75
N THR A 93 13.54 -3.86 18.91
CA THR A 93 14.22 -3.20 17.77
C THR A 93 13.71 -3.78 16.46
N PHE A 94 13.79 -3.02 15.38
CA PHE A 94 13.45 -3.47 14.03
C PHE A 94 14.10 -2.56 12.99
N SER A 95 13.96 -2.91 11.71
CA SER A 95 14.37 -2.06 10.60
C SER A 95 13.23 -1.95 9.60
N LEU A 96 13.13 -0.82 8.93
CA LEU A 96 12.23 -0.62 7.81
C LEU A 96 12.93 -1.02 6.50
N THR A 97 12.21 -1.72 5.63
CA THR A 97 12.76 -2.26 4.37
C THR A 97 11.73 -2.18 3.25
N ASN A 98 12.18 -2.20 2.01
CA ASN A 98 11.40 -2.39 0.79
C ASN A 98 10.48 -1.23 0.34
N GLY A 99 10.23 -0.23 1.15
CA GLY A 99 9.43 0.94 0.79
C GLY A 99 8.27 1.22 1.75
N PRO A 100 7.57 2.36 1.57
CA PRO A 100 6.60 2.88 2.54
C PRO A 100 5.42 1.92 2.77
N GLU A 101 5.02 1.16 1.77
CA GLU A 101 3.97 0.15 1.87
C GLU A 101 4.33 -0.99 2.83
N TYR A 102 5.61 -1.30 2.96
CA TYR A 102 6.13 -2.25 3.96
C TYR A 102 6.35 -1.57 5.30
N HIS A 103 6.85 -0.31 5.30
CA HIS A 103 7.16 0.44 6.52
C HIS A 103 5.96 0.56 7.45
N VAL A 104 4.78 0.89 6.90
CA VAL A 104 3.54 1.03 7.68
C VAL A 104 3.22 -0.25 8.45
N LEU A 105 3.37 -1.41 7.81
CA LEU A 105 3.09 -2.72 8.43
C LEU A 105 4.17 -3.12 9.43
N GLN A 106 5.44 -2.90 9.09
CA GLN A 106 6.55 -3.18 10.01
C GLN A 106 6.48 -2.34 11.29
N ILE A 107 6.07 -1.08 11.16
CA ILE A 107 5.83 -0.20 12.31
C ILE A 107 4.64 -0.70 13.12
N ALA A 108 3.52 -1.05 12.47
CA ALA A 108 2.33 -1.54 13.15
C ALA A 108 2.62 -2.81 13.96
N ASP A 109 3.31 -3.78 13.35
CA ASP A 109 3.70 -5.02 14.04
C ASP A 109 4.64 -4.74 15.22
N ALA A 110 5.64 -3.86 15.04
CA ALA A 110 6.59 -3.52 16.09
C ALA A 110 5.91 -2.79 17.28
N VAL A 111 4.98 -1.88 16.99
CA VAL A 111 4.20 -1.16 18.03
C VAL A 111 3.29 -2.13 18.79
N VAL A 112 2.59 -3.03 18.09
CA VAL A 112 1.71 -4.03 18.71
C VAL A 112 2.51 -4.99 19.60
N VAL A 113 3.65 -5.50 19.11
CA VAL A 113 4.53 -6.38 19.90
C VAL A 113 5.10 -5.65 21.11
N ALA A 114 5.61 -4.42 20.93
CA ALA A 114 6.17 -3.65 22.04
C ALA A 114 5.10 -3.34 23.11
N ARG A 115 3.87 -2.98 22.69
CA ARG A 115 2.74 -2.75 23.61
C ARG A 115 2.38 -4.01 24.39
N TYR A 116 2.25 -5.15 23.69
CA TYR A 116 1.90 -6.42 24.31
C TYR A 116 2.93 -6.86 25.36
N LEU A 117 4.22 -6.66 25.09
CA LEU A 117 5.33 -7.07 25.97
C LEU A 117 5.68 -6.04 27.05
N GLY A 118 5.03 -4.86 27.09
CA GLY A 118 5.44 -3.76 27.98
C GLY A 118 6.83 -3.20 27.67
N ALA A 119 7.37 -3.49 26.49
CA ALA A 119 8.74 -3.16 26.09
C ALA A 119 8.88 -1.73 25.56
N THR A 120 10.09 -1.18 25.61
CA THR A 120 10.44 0.06 24.93
C THR A 120 10.75 -0.19 23.45
N LEU A 121 10.06 0.48 22.55
CA LEU A 121 10.32 0.46 21.12
C LEU A 121 11.54 1.34 20.80
N VAL A 122 12.52 0.79 20.10
CA VAL A 122 13.65 1.58 19.60
C VAL A 122 13.32 2.09 18.22
N LEU A 123 13.56 3.39 17.97
CA LEU A 123 13.34 4.00 16.65
C LEU A 123 14.12 3.23 15.58
N PRO A 124 13.45 2.80 14.46
CA PRO A 124 14.08 1.96 13.46
C PRO A 124 15.06 2.70 12.55
N ASP A 125 15.99 1.98 11.98
CA ASP A 125 16.70 2.39 10.78
C ASP A 125 15.91 1.99 9.51
N ILE A 126 16.17 2.70 8.41
CA ILE A 126 15.63 2.38 7.09
C ILE A 126 16.75 1.77 6.26
N ARG A 127 16.51 0.59 5.72
CA ARG A 127 17.48 -0.15 4.90
C ARG A 127 17.10 -0.06 3.43
N GLY A 128 18.07 0.38 2.63
CA GLY A 128 17.94 0.41 1.19
C GLY A 128 18.08 -0.98 0.55
N SER A 129 18.00 -0.99 -0.77
CA SER A 129 18.03 -2.21 -1.58
C SER A 129 19.41 -2.84 -1.67
N LYS A 130 20.47 -2.06 -1.44
CA LYS A 130 21.86 -2.55 -1.49
C LYS A 130 22.34 -2.94 -0.09
N PRO A 131 23.15 -3.99 0.06
CA PRO A 131 23.80 -4.32 1.32
C PRO A 131 24.60 -3.12 1.86
N GLY A 132 24.36 -2.75 3.11
CA GLY A 132 25.05 -1.60 3.74
C GLY A 132 24.29 -0.27 3.63
N ASP A 133 23.35 -0.12 2.73
CA ASP A 133 22.49 1.06 2.68
C ASP A 133 21.67 1.19 3.96
N LYS A 134 21.93 2.25 4.71
CA LYS A 134 21.26 2.56 5.96
C LYS A 134 20.97 4.04 6.04
N ARG A 135 19.73 4.39 6.34
CA ARG A 135 19.26 5.77 6.60
C ARG A 135 18.67 5.86 7.98
N ASN A 136 18.68 7.06 8.53
CA ASN A 136 17.96 7.30 9.77
C ASN A 136 16.46 7.41 9.46
N PHE A 137 15.62 7.04 10.42
CA PHE A 137 14.17 7.22 10.35
C PHE A 137 13.80 8.68 10.02
N GLY A 138 14.48 9.65 10.68
CA GLY A 138 14.27 11.08 10.51
C GLY A 138 14.62 11.65 9.12
N ASP A 139 15.34 10.89 8.28
CA ASP A 139 15.61 11.33 6.91
C ASP A 139 14.34 11.33 6.04
N ILE A 140 13.34 10.51 6.40
CA ILE A 140 12.09 10.33 5.66
C ILE A 140 10.87 10.75 6.47
N TYR A 141 10.82 10.38 7.76
CA TYR A 141 9.65 10.53 8.62
C TYR A 141 9.88 11.51 9.78
N ASP A 142 8.81 12.17 10.23
CA ASP A 142 8.85 13.08 11.37
C ASP A 142 8.97 12.30 12.69
N VAL A 143 10.17 12.35 13.28
CA VAL A 143 10.50 11.65 14.53
C VAL A 143 9.67 12.18 15.70
N GLU A 144 9.50 13.50 15.82
CA GLU A 144 8.79 14.10 16.96
C GLU A 144 7.29 13.78 16.92
N LYS A 145 6.69 13.80 15.75
CA LYS A 145 5.30 13.36 15.56
C LYS A 145 5.13 11.88 15.84
N PHE A 146 6.06 11.05 15.35
CA PHE A 146 6.04 9.61 15.63
C PHE A 146 6.06 9.33 17.12
N VAL A 147 7.01 9.90 17.86
CA VAL A 147 7.14 9.72 19.31
C VAL A 147 5.88 10.21 20.04
N ARG A 148 5.41 11.44 19.72
CA ARG A 148 4.20 12.00 20.37
C ARG A 148 2.94 11.19 20.09
N SER A 149 2.79 10.63 18.92
CA SER A 149 1.61 9.83 18.58
C SER A 149 1.52 8.56 19.41
N LEU A 150 2.66 8.00 19.82
CA LEU A 150 2.78 6.79 20.63
C LEU A 150 2.88 7.06 22.13
N ASP A 151 2.95 8.32 22.54
CA ASP A 151 3.00 8.69 23.95
C ASP A 151 1.82 8.09 24.74
N GLY A 152 2.09 7.46 25.88
CA GLY A 152 1.12 6.72 26.68
C GLY A 152 0.67 5.38 26.06
N VAL A 153 1.10 5.01 24.85
CA VAL A 153 0.80 3.72 24.22
C VAL A 153 2.01 2.79 24.27
N VAL A 154 3.16 3.28 23.81
CA VAL A 154 4.43 2.56 23.83
C VAL A 154 5.56 3.58 24.07
N ARG A 155 6.46 3.26 25.00
CA ARG A 155 7.68 4.08 25.18
C ARG A 155 8.57 3.95 23.95
N VAL A 156 9.09 5.08 23.44
CA VAL A 156 9.97 5.12 22.28
C VAL A 156 11.35 5.66 22.66
N ALA A 157 12.39 4.86 22.45
CA ALA A 157 13.78 5.29 22.54
C ALA A 157 14.26 5.80 21.19
N LYS A 158 14.71 7.07 21.11
CA LYS A 158 15.19 7.70 19.86
C LYS A 158 16.52 7.12 19.38
N HIS A 159 17.31 6.57 20.28
CA HIS A 159 18.61 5.96 20.01
C HIS A 159 18.65 4.55 20.59
N GLN A 160 19.52 3.70 20.02
CA GLN A 160 19.72 2.36 20.56
C GLN A 160 20.39 2.46 21.93
N PRO A 161 19.74 1.95 22.99
CA PRO A 161 20.31 1.94 24.34
C PRO A 161 21.59 1.10 24.42
N ALA A 162 22.51 1.51 25.30
CA ALA A 162 23.79 0.82 25.50
C ALA A 162 23.62 -0.61 26.06
N GLU A 163 22.50 -0.87 26.71
CA GLU A 163 22.11 -2.17 27.25
C GLU A 163 21.88 -3.25 26.18
N ILE A 164 21.59 -2.83 24.93
CA ILE A 164 21.36 -3.74 23.81
C ILE A 164 22.71 -4.18 23.23
N SER A 165 23.06 -5.42 23.45
CA SER A 165 24.24 -6.05 22.89
C SER A 165 23.89 -7.28 22.03
N ALA A 166 24.81 -7.73 21.16
CA ALA A 166 24.58 -8.93 20.36
C ALA A 166 24.34 -10.20 21.21
N ARG A 167 24.79 -10.22 22.46
CA ARG A 167 24.63 -11.37 23.37
C ARG A 167 23.21 -11.48 23.93
N ASN A 168 22.56 -10.35 24.18
CA ASN A 168 21.22 -10.31 24.78
C ASN A 168 20.11 -9.96 23.77
N LEU A 169 20.43 -9.85 22.47
CA LEU A 169 19.49 -9.55 21.40
C LEU A 169 19.14 -10.84 20.64
N ALA A 170 17.87 -11.26 20.69
CA ALA A 170 17.35 -12.35 19.89
C ALA A 170 16.64 -11.82 18.63
N VAL A 171 16.91 -12.42 17.46
CA VAL A 171 16.16 -12.11 16.25
C VAL A 171 14.93 -13.00 16.16
N VAL A 172 13.75 -12.40 16.03
CA VAL A 172 12.46 -13.09 15.96
C VAL A 172 11.79 -12.76 14.63
N ARG A 173 11.36 -13.80 13.90
CA ARG A 173 10.59 -13.64 12.67
C ARG A 173 9.12 -13.47 12.99
N VAL A 174 8.49 -12.46 12.40
CA VAL A 174 7.11 -12.09 12.70
C VAL A 174 6.32 -11.99 11.38
N PRO A 175 5.16 -12.66 11.25
CA PRO A 175 4.30 -12.44 10.09
C PRO A 175 3.72 -11.03 10.16
N ASN A 176 3.56 -10.38 9.01
CA ASN A 176 2.84 -9.10 8.98
C ASN A 176 1.41 -9.28 9.51
N ARG A 177 0.91 -8.24 10.21
CA ARG A 177 -0.37 -8.28 10.94
C ARG A 177 -0.35 -9.36 12.04
N VAL A 178 0.69 -9.29 12.85
CA VAL A 178 0.92 -10.22 13.96
C VAL A 178 -0.29 -10.27 14.92
N THR A 179 -0.68 -11.47 15.32
CA THR A 179 -1.77 -11.71 16.27
C THR A 179 -1.26 -11.85 17.70
N GLU A 180 -2.09 -11.53 18.70
CA GLU A 180 -1.79 -11.72 20.11
C GLU A 180 -1.39 -13.18 20.42
N LYS A 181 -2.11 -14.13 19.82
CA LYS A 181 -1.77 -15.56 19.96
C LYS A 181 -0.35 -15.85 19.48
N HIS A 182 0.05 -15.30 18.32
CA HIS A 182 1.42 -15.50 17.81
C HIS A 182 2.47 -14.86 18.73
N ILE A 183 2.15 -13.70 19.31
CA ILE A 183 3.06 -13.03 20.25
C ILE A 183 3.23 -13.90 21.50
N ALA A 184 2.15 -14.35 22.12
CA ALA A 184 2.18 -15.17 23.33
C ALA A 184 2.92 -16.50 23.15
N GLU A 185 2.71 -17.18 22.02
CA GLU A 185 3.30 -18.50 21.77
C GLU A 185 4.75 -18.44 21.30
N ASN A 186 5.13 -17.43 20.50
CA ASN A 186 6.40 -17.45 19.76
C ASN A 186 7.36 -16.31 20.11
N ILE A 187 6.89 -15.20 20.68
CA ILE A 187 7.72 -14.01 20.94
C ILE A 187 7.96 -13.83 22.44
N GLU A 188 6.91 -13.81 23.23
CA GLU A 188 6.96 -13.58 24.67
C GLU A 188 7.91 -14.53 25.41
N PRO A 189 7.97 -15.86 25.14
CA PRO A 189 8.92 -16.75 25.80
C PRO A 189 10.40 -16.46 25.47
N ILE A 190 10.64 -15.88 24.27
CA ILE A 190 11.98 -15.46 23.87
C ILE A 190 12.35 -14.15 24.55
N PHE A 191 11.41 -13.20 24.58
CA PHE A 191 11.59 -11.89 25.22
C PHE A 191 11.85 -12.05 26.71
N SER A 192 11.06 -12.85 27.43
CA SER A 192 11.23 -13.10 28.86
C SER A 192 12.61 -13.68 29.22
N ARG A 193 13.22 -14.45 28.33
CA ARG A 193 14.57 -15.01 28.53
C ARG A 193 15.70 -14.05 28.18
N LYS A 194 15.50 -13.20 27.17
CA LYS A 194 16.56 -12.36 26.55
C LYS A 194 16.48 -10.90 26.98
N GLY A 195 15.31 -10.41 27.34
CA GLY A 195 15.03 -9.01 27.62
C GLY A 195 15.01 -8.11 26.40
N ASN A 196 15.67 -8.50 25.30
CA ASN A 196 15.74 -7.69 24.07
C ASN A 196 15.52 -8.54 22.84
N ILE A 197 14.67 -8.05 21.93
CA ILE A 197 14.40 -8.72 20.66
C ILE A 197 14.54 -7.77 19.48
N ARG A 198 14.91 -8.36 18.33
CA ARG A 198 14.86 -7.70 17.05
C ARG A 198 13.81 -8.38 16.17
N LEU A 199 12.83 -7.63 15.74
CA LEU A 199 11.79 -8.13 14.85
C LEU A 199 12.28 -8.13 13.40
N ALA A 200 12.00 -9.23 12.70
CA ALA A 200 12.19 -9.39 11.27
C ALA A 200 10.83 -9.76 10.66
N THR A 201 10.06 -8.75 10.24
CA THR A 201 8.74 -8.96 9.66
C THR A 201 8.86 -9.61 8.28
N TYR A 202 8.10 -10.68 8.04
CA TYR A 202 7.92 -11.30 6.74
C TYR A 202 6.46 -11.21 6.30
N PHE A 203 6.21 -11.28 5.01
CA PHE A 203 4.92 -10.99 4.41
C PHE A 203 4.31 -12.23 3.75
N PRO A 204 3.58 -13.07 4.50
CA PRO A 204 2.95 -14.26 3.95
C PRO A 204 1.75 -13.92 3.05
N SER A 205 1.21 -12.72 3.19
CA SER A 205 0.13 -12.20 2.37
C SER A 205 0.36 -10.73 2.05
N VAL A 206 0.04 -10.36 0.83
CA VAL A 206 0.12 -8.97 0.33
C VAL A 206 -1.25 -8.27 0.30
N ASN A 207 -2.35 -8.98 0.62
CA ASN A 207 -3.66 -8.35 0.69
C ASN A 207 -3.90 -7.70 2.05
N MET A 208 -4.72 -6.65 2.04
CA MET A 208 -5.10 -5.87 3.23
C MET A 208 -6.59 -6.01 3.56
N LYS A 209 -7.15 -7.20 3.34
CA LYS A 209 -8.54 -7.48 3.71
C LYS A 209 -8.72 -7.46 5.23
N LYS A 210 -9.84 -6.93 5.69
CA LYS A 210 -10.21 -6.97 7.11
C LYS A 210 -10.41 -8.42 7.55
N THR A 211 -10.08 -8.69 8.81
CA THR A 211 -10.39 -9.97 9.47
C THR A 211 -11.64 -9.80 10.32
N GLU A 212 -12.40 -10.87 10.48
CA GLU A 212 -13.60 -10.87 11.33
C GLU A 212 -13.25 -10.98 12.82
N GLN A 213 -12.07 -11.51 13.12
CA GLN A 213 -11.58 -11.61 14.50
C GLN A 213 -11.22 -10.22 15.05
N LYS A 214 -11.87 -9.84 16.14
CA LYS A 214 -11.51 -8.66 16.93
C LYS A 214 -10.40 -9.02 17.90
N SER A 215 -9.46 -8.08 18.09
CA SER A 215 -8.33 -8.18 19.00
C SER A 215 -8.35 -6.99 19.96
N SER A 216 -7.85 -7.19 21.19
CA SER A 216 -7.65 -6.09 22.14
C SER A 216 -6.64 -5.06 21.60
N MET A 217 -5.77 -5.49 20.68
CA MET A 217 -4.75 -4.65 20.07
C MET A 217 -5.22 -3.92 18.79
N ASP A 218 -6.49 -4.06 18.36
CA ASP A 218 -6.99 -3.42 17.13
C ASP A 218 -6.83 -1.90 17.14
N SER A 219 -7.13 -1.24 18.27
CA SER A 219 -6.93 0.22 18.40
C SER A 219 -5.46 0.62 18.31
N VAL A 220 -4.55 -0.18 18.85
CA VAL A 220 -3.09 0.04 18.76
C VAL A 220 -2.62 -0.13 17.32
N ALA A 221 -3.09 -1.18 16.64
CA ALA A 221 -2.78 -1.44 15.24
C ALA A 221 -3.30 -0.31 14.33
N CYS A 222 -4.54 0.14 14.53
CA CYS A 222 -5.13 1.28 13.80
C CYS A 222 -4.34 2.57 14.02
N LEU A 223 -3.98 2.90 15.27
CA LEU A 223 -3.12 4.04 15.58
C LEU A 223 -1.77 3.91 14.85
N ALA A 224 -1.11 2.77 14.98
CA ALA A 224 0.22 2.56 14.41
C ALA A 224 0.21 2.66 12.87
N MET A 225 -0.81 2.13 12.20
CA MET A 225 -0.91 2.16 10.73
C MET A 225 -1.30 3.52 10.17
N PHE A 226 -2.19 4.26 10.86
CA PHE A 226 -2.83 5.44 10.28
C PHE A 226 -2.58 6.74 11.05
N GLY A 227 -2.02 6.68 12.24
CA GLY A 227 -1.86 7.84 13.10
C GLY A 227 -0.43 8.20 13.50
N THR A 228 0.58 7.38 13.13
CA THR A 228 1.95 7.58 13.63
C THR A 228 2.95 8.07 12.58
N VAL A 229 2.73 7.74 11.30
CA VAL A 229 3.72 7.96 10.25
C VAL A 229 3.33 9.17 9.41
N GLU A 230 4.12 10.24 9.54
CA GLU A 230 4.06 11.41 8.67
C GLU A 230 5.45 11.69 8.09
N LEU A 231 5.48 12.35 6.92
CA LEU A 231 6.75 12.73 6.30
C LEU A 231 7.44 13.82 7.12
N GLN A 232 8.76 13.77 7.16
CA GLN A 232 9.54 14.90 7.65
C GLN A 232 9.34 16.12 6.71
N PRO A 233 9.44 17.37 7.22
CA PRO A 233 9.00 18.57 6.50
C PRO A 233 9.57 18.74 5.09
N GLU A 234 10.88 18.48 4.89
CA GLU A 234 11.48 18.64 3.56
C GLU A 234 10.97 17.64 2.51
N VAL A 235 10.67 16.41 2.90
CA VAL A 235 10.09 15.39 2.00
C VAL A 235 8.63 15.73 1.72
N HIS A 236 7.91 16.22 2.73
CA HIS A 236 6.53 16.69 2.57
C HIS A 236 6.44 17.85 1.57
N GLU A 237 7.32 18.85 1.68
CA GLU A 237 7.41 19.98 0.76
C GLU A 237 7.62 19.52 -0.70
N VAL A 238 8.45 18.51 -0.93
CA VAL A 238 8.67 17.95 -2.29
C VAL A 238 7.39 17.31 -2.83
N VAL A 239 6.69 16.51 -2.02
CA VAL A 239 5.43 15.89 -2.41
C VAL A 239 4.38 16.95 -2.74
N ASP A 240 4.22 17.95 -1.86
CA ASP A 240 3.25 19.03 -2.04
C ASP A 240 3.55 19.86 -3.29
N SER A 241 4.81 20.19 -3.52
CA SER A 241 5.25 20.93 -4.70
C SER A 241 4.96 20.18 -6.02
N ILE A 242 5.11 18.85 -6.03
CA ILE A 242 4.74 18.03 -7.18
C ILE A 242 3.22 18.02 -7.38
N ILE A 243 2.44 17.82 -6.31
CA ILE A 243 0.97 17.82 -6.36
C ILE A 243 0.44 19.18 -6.83
N GLU A 244 0.98 20.29 -6.33
CA GLU A 244 0.59 21.63 -6.75
C GLU A 244 0.85 21.86 -8.23
N ARG A 245 2.00 21.42 -8.74
CA ARG A 245 2.31 21.48 -10.18
C ARG A 245 1.34 20.64 -11.02
N LEU A 246 1.05 19.40 -10.58
CA LEU A 246 0.05 18.55 -11.26
C LEU A 246 -1.31 19.24 -11.29
N ARG A 247 -1.77 19.80 -10.17
CA ARG A 247 -3.04 20.54 -10.08
C ARG A 247 -3.06 21.77 -10.98
N THR A 248 -1.95 22.53 -11.04
CA THR A 248 -1.81 23.68 -11.93
C THR A 248 -1.92 23.29 -13.41
N LEU A 249 -1.37 22.13 -13.80
CA LEU A 249 -1.46 21.59 -15.15
C LEU A 249 -2.86 21.03 -15.47
N SER A 250 -3.64 20.73 -14.45
CA SER A 250 -4.98 20.13 -14.54
C SER A 250 -6.13 21.14 -14.57
N ARG A 251 -5.89 22.41 -14.91
CA ARG A 251 -6.91 23.48 -14.86
C ARG A 251 -8.22 23.15 -15.59
N LYS A 252 -8.16 22.39 -16.70
CA LYS A 252 -9.36 21.95 -17.43
C LYS A 252 -10.18 20.89 -16.71
N SER A 253 -9.62 20.25 -15.70
CA SER A 253 -10.26 19.25 -14.85
C SER A 253 -10.41 19.77 -13.41
N ASP A 254 -10.58 21.08 -13.22
CA ASP A 254 -10.72 21.75 -11.91
C ASP A 254 -9.58 21.42 -10.94
N GLY A 255 -8.36 21.30 -11.47
CA GLY A 255 -7.17 20.95 -10.68
C GLY A 255 -7.07 19.46 -10.32
N ARG A 256 -7.95 18.59 -10.86
CA ARG A 256 -7.93 17.15 -10.57
C ARG A 256 -7.01 16.39 -11.51
N PHE A 257 -6.30 15.39 -10.95
CA PHE A 257 -5.40 14.53 -11.72
C PHE A 257 -5.54 13.06 -11.34
N VAL A 258 -5.14 12.20 -12.26
CA VAL A 258 -5.09 10.73 -12.09
C VAL A 258 -3.67 10.32 -11.74
N ALA A 259 -3.49 9.51 -10.70
CA ALA A 259 -2.23 8.80 -10.47
C ALA A 259 -2.37 7.32 -10.87
N VAL A 260 -1.41 6.82 -11.63
CA VAL A 260 -1.35 5.43 -12.08
C VAL A 260 -0.11 4.77 -11.49
N ASP A 261 -0.28 3.69 -10.72
CA ASP A 261 0.84 2.86 -10.28
C ASP A 261 1.30 1.96 -11.43
N LEU A 262 2.19 2.49 -12.25
CA LEU A 262 2.75 1.80 -13.39
C LEU A 262 4.28 2.00 -13.41
N ARG A 263 5.02 0.90 -13.32
CA ARG A 263 6.48 0.85 -13.33
C ARG A 263 6.92 -0.23 -14.31
N VAL A 264 7.60 0.16 -15.39
CA VAL A 264 7.96 -0.74 -16.50
C VAL A 264 8.76 -1.94 -16.01
N GLU A 265 9.75 -1.73 -15.16
CA GLU A 265 10.57 -2.81 -14.59
C GLU A 265 9.76 -3.81 -13.74
N MET A 266 8.63 -3.40 -13.19
CA MET A 266 7.73 -4.30 -12.45
C MET A 266 6.82 -5.09 -13.38
N LEU A 267 6.40 -4.50 -14.51
CA LEU A 267 5.63 -5.20 -15.54
C LEU A 267 6.45 -6.34 -16.15
N GLU A 268 7.72 -6.08 -16.46
CA GLU A 268 8.66 -7.08 -16.96
C GLU A 268 8.86 -8.23 -15.98
N LYS A 269 9.09 -7.93 -14.70
CA LYS A 269 9.28 -8.93 -13.64
C LYS A 269 8.05 -9.78 -13.38
N LYS A 270 6.85 -9.21 -13.46
CA LYS A 270 5.59 -9.92 -13.17
C LYS A 270 5.09 -10.73 -14.35
N GLY A 271 5.51 -10.42 -15.58
CA GLY A 271 5.04 -11.06 -16.78
C GLY A 271 3.51 -10.97 -16.87
N CYS A 272 2.98 -9.81 -17.22
CA CYS A 272 1.56 -9.44 -17.19
C CYS A 272 0.64 -10.31 -18.07
N GLN A 273 0.73 -11.62 -17.95
CA GLN A 273 -0.12 -12.59 -18.66
C GLN A 273 -1.36 -12.91 -17.82
N GLU A 274 -2.43 -13.27 -18.50
CA GLU A 274 -3.63 -13.78 -17.85
C GLU A 274 -3.30 -15.10 -17.14
N SER A 275 -3.47 -15.14 -15.84
CA SER A 275 -3.27 -16.34 -15.05
C SER A 275 -4.52 -16.65 -14.23
N GLY A 276 -5.16 -17.76 -14.54
CA GLY A 276 -6.27 -18.32 -13.77
C GLY A 276 -7.60 -18.38 -14.52
N ALA A 277 -8.50 -19.23 -14.04
CA ALA A 277 -9.82 -19.52 -14.63
C ALA A 277 -10.80 -18.32 -14.65
N ALA A 278 -10.44 -17.17 -14.11
CA ALA A 278 -11.29 -15.98 -14.02
C ALA A 278 -10.73 -14.74 -14.74
N GLY A 279 -9.67 -14.87 -15.56
CA GLY A 279 -9.10 -13.74 -16.31
C GLY A 279 -8.48 -12.64 -15.41
N ALA A 280 -8.16 -12.94 -14.16
CA ALA A 280 -7.54 -11.98 -13.25
C ALA A 280 -6.07 -11.77 -13.63
N LYS A 281 -5.70 -10.53 -13.93
CA LYS A 281 -4.32 -10.15 -14.25
C LYS A 281 -3.58 -9.67 -13.00
N SER A 282 -2.27 -9.93 -12.94
CA SER A 282 -1.39 -9.38 -11.89
C SER A 282 -0.92 -7.95 -12.21
N CYS A 283 -0.98 -7.55 -13.46
CA CYS A 283 -0.65 -6.22 -13.94
C CYS A 283 -1.27 -5.92 -15.32
N TYR A 284 -1.29 -4.64 -15.70
CA TYR A 284 -1.83 -4.12 -16.96
C TYR A 284 -0.77 -3.33 -17.70
N SER A 285 -0.72 -3.50 -19.04
CA SER A 285 0.22 -2.78 -19.90
C SER A 285 -0.16 -1.30 -20.05
N PRO A 286 0.76 -0.45 -20.55
CA PRO A 286 0.45 0.95 -20.87
C PRO A 286 -0.75 1.10 -21.82
N GLU A 287 -0.86 0.23 -22.86
CA GLU A 287 -1.96 0.22 -23.83
C GLU A 287 -3.30 -0.10 -23.15
N GLU A 288 -3.31 -1.09 -22.27
CA GLU A 288 -4.51 -1.46 -21.51
C GLU A 288 -4.96 -0.33 -20.57
N ILE A 289 -4.03 0.38 -19.96
CA ILE A 289 -4.33 1.57 -19.14
C ILE A 289 -4.94 2.70 -19.97
N VAL A 290 -4.39 2.97 -21.17
CA VAL A 290 -4.96 3.97 -22.09
C VAL A 290 -6.40 3.60 -22.46
N LEU A 291 -6.62 2.35 -22.89
CA LEU A 291 -7.97 1.88 -23.28
C LEU A 291 -8.94 1.97 -22.10
N PHE A 292 -8.49 1.60 -20.91
CA PHE A 292 -9.27 1.68 -19.68
C PHE A 292 -9.68 3.11 -19.35
N LEU A 293 -8.72 4.04 -19.26
CA LEU A 293 -8.98 5.44 -18.92
C LEU A 293 -9.94 6.10 -19.91
N ARG A 294 -9.79 5.82 -21.23
CA ARG A 294 -10.69 6.30 -22.27
C ARG A 294 -12.10 5.71 -22.14
N LYS A 295 -12.18 4.40 -21.90
CA LYS A 295 -13.46 3.68 -21.75
C LYS A 295 -14.32 4.27 -20.65
N ILE A 296 -13.70 4.64 -19.52
CA ILE A 296 -14.44 5.22 -18.38
C ILE A 296 -14.65 6.72 -18.48
N GLY A 297 -14.20 7.37 -19.56
CA GLY A 297 -14.55 8.75 -19.91
C GLY A 297 -13.50 9.81 -19.53
N PHE A 298 -12.24 9.44 -19.30
CA PHE A 298 -11.17 10.44 -19.20
C PHE A 298 -10.84 11.03 -20.57
N GLU A 299 -10.79 12.35 -20.62
CA GLU A 299 -10.52 13.10 -21.85
C GLU A 299 -9.02 13.28 -22.09
N LYS A 300 -8.65 13.64 -23.34
CA LYS A 300 -7.28 13.87 -23.79
C LYS A 300 -6.52 14.89 -22.90
N ASP A 301 -7.21 15.87 -22.36
CA ASP A 301 -6.62 16.92 -21.50
C ASP A 301 -6.38 16.48 -20.06
N THR A 302 -6.75 15.25 -19.70
CA THR A 302 -6.53 14.69 -18.35
C THR A 302 -5.04 14.67 -18.03
N THR A 303 -4.69 15.18 -16.86
CA THR A 303 -3.33 15.10 -16.33
C THR A 303 -3.14 13.75 -15.63
N VAL A 304 -2.12 13.02 -16.04
CA VAL A 304 -1.79 11.68 -15.52
C VAL A 304 -0.39 11.73 -14.90
N TYR A 305 -0.27 11.23 -13.68
CA TYR A 305 0.99 10.98 -13.01
C TYR A 305 1.29 9.50 -13.00
N LEU A 306 2.52 9.10 -13.38
CA LEU A 306 3.00 7.73 -13.35
C LEU A 306 4.01 7.54 -12.21
N THR A 307 3.95 6.41 -11.50
CA THR A 307 4.94 6.03 -10.49
C THR A 307 6.31 5.64 -11.09
N GLN A 308 6.44 5.71 -12.41
CA GLN A 308 7.71 5.57 -13.11
C GLN A 308 8.65 6.73 -12.79
N SER A 309 9.92 6.45 -12.50
CA SER A 309 10.88 7.52 -12.17
C SER A 309 11.27 8.32 -13.39
N ARG A 310 11.73 7.66 -14.43
CA ARG A 310 12.16 8.25 -15.71
C ARG A 310 11.26 7.77 -16.84
N TRP A 311 11.20 8.57 -17.91
CA TRP A 311 10.44 8.18 -19.09
C TRP A 311 11.05 6.93 -19.74
N ASP A 312 10.21 6.03 -20.17
CA ASP A 312 10.54 4.83 -20.95
C ASP A 312 9.72 4.86 -22.24
N SER A 313 10.29 4.42 -23.36
CA SER A 313 9.62 4.45 -24.67
C SER A 313 8.35 3.59 -24.74
N SER A 314 8.26 2.54 -23.91
CA SER A 314 7.02 1.74 -23.83
C SER A 314 5.81 2.53 -23.29
N LEU A 315 6.05 3.72 -22.69
CA LEU A 315 5.02 4.61 -22.19
C LEU A 315 4.53 5.65 -23.23
N ASP A 316 5.12 5.67 -24.43
CA ASP A 316 4.79 6.68 -25.46
C ASP A 316 3.30 6.63 -25.82
N VAL A 317 2.68 5.44 -25.86
CA VAL A 317 1.24 5.28 -26.08
C VAL A 317 0.39 6.07 -25.08
N LEU A 318 0.81 6.17 -23.80
CA LEU A 318 0.12 6.98 -22.81
C LEU A 318 0.19 8.47 -23.15
N LYS A 319 1.35 8.93 -23.60
CA LYS A 319 1.56 10.34 -23.95
C LYS A 319 0.87 10.75 -25.22
N ASP A 320 0.73 9.83 -26.19
CA ASP A 320 0.00 10.06 -27.44
C ASP A 320 -1.49 10.34 -27.19
N PHE A 321 -2.09 9.59 -26.27
CA PHE A 321 -3.50 9.76 -25.89
C PHE A 321 -3.73 10.81 -24.80
N PHE A 322 -2.83 10.90 -23.83
CA PHE A 322 -2.85 11.85 -22.70
C PHE A 322 -1.56 12.67 -22.71
N PRO A 323 -1.45 13.73 -23.50
CA PRO A 323 -0.19 14.52 -23.64
C PRO A 323 0.32 15.11 -22.32
N LYS A 324 -0.56 15.24 -21.31
CA LYS A 324 -0.21 15.68 -19.95
C LYS A 324 0.12 14.51 -19.03
N THR A 325 0.90 13.56 -19.54
CA THR A 325 1.41 12.43 -18.73
C THR A 325 2.82 12.76 -18.23
N TYR A 326 3.02 12.65 -16.92
CA TYR A 326 4.24 13.03 -16.21
C TYR A 326 4.78 11.89 -15.35
N THR A 327 6.11 11.72 -15.39
CA THR A 327 6.88 10.90 -14.44
C THR A 327 7.45 11.80 -13.33
N LYS A 328 8.00 11.21 -12.26
CA LYS A 328 8.68 11.97 -11.21
C LYS A 328 9.73 12.93 -11.77
N GLU A 329 10.60 12.44 -12.65
CA GLU A 329 11.66 13.26 -13.23
C GLU A 329 11.12 14.46 -14.03
N SER A 330 10.03 14.28 -14.75
CA SER A 330 9.46 15.35 -15.59
C SER A 330 8.75 16.43 -14.77
N ILE A 331 8.17 16.08 -13.62
CA ILE A 331 7.34 17.00 -12.82
C ILE A 331 8.06 17.58 -11.61
N MET A 332 9.08 16.91 -11.06
CA MET A 332 9.81 17.38 -9.88
C MET A 332 10.55 18.69 -10.14
N PRO A 333 10.56 19.64 -9.19
CA PRO A 333 11.39 20.84 -9.27
C PRO A 333 12.87 20.51 -9.51
N VAL A 334 13.53 21.32 -10.36
CA VAL A 334 14.91 21.04 -10.83
C VAL A 334 15.91 20.99 -9.67
N ASP A 335 15.77 21.89 -8.71
CA ASP A 335 16.61 21.98 -7.50
C ASP A 335 16.49 20.79 -6.57
N LYS A 336 15.36 20.07 -6.62
CA LYS A 336 15.10 18.90 -5.79
C LYS A 336 15.56 17.57 -6.44
N LYS A 337 15.71 17.53 -7.77
CA LYS A 337 16.06 16.29 -8.50
C LYS A 337 17.35 15.63 -8.01
N GLY A 338 18.39 16.41 -7.78
CA GLY A 338 19.71 15.90 -7.35
C GLY A 338 19.65 15.12 -6.03
N LYS A 339 18.81 15.54 -5.09
CA LYS A 339 18.65 14.88 -3.78
C LYS A 339 17.70 13.67 -3.84
N TYR A 340 16.63 13.75 -4.63
CA TYR A 340 15.49 12.81 -4.55
C TYR A 340 15.38 11.81 -5.70
N LEU A 341 16.15 11.98 -6.81
CA LEU A 341 16.10 11.13 -8.00
C LEU A 341 17.45 10.54 -8.41
N ASN A 342 18.41 10.44 -7.51
CA ASN A 342 19.67 9.77 -7.79
C ASN A 342 19.57 8.25 -7.46
N SER A 343 20.54 7.45 -7.94
CA SER A 343 20.58 6.00 -7.73
C SER A 343 20.62 5.56 -6.25
N GLU A 344 20.99 6.49 -5.35
CA GLU A 344 21.03 6.27 -3.90
C GLU A 344 19.71 6.69 -3.21
N SER A 345 18.80 7.30 -3.95
CA SER A 345 17.56 7.90 -3.43
C SER A 345 16.32 7.04 -3.65
N SER A 346 16.47 5.76 -4.04
CA SER A 346 15.33 4.89 -4.40
C SER A 346 14.23 4.83 -3.31
N GLU A 347 14.59 4.96 -2.04
CA GLU A 347 13.62 4.97 -0.95
C GLU A 347 12.78 6.25 -0.92
N PHE A 348 13.39 7.43 -1.22
CA PHE A 348 12.65 8.67 -1.38
C PHE A 348 11.68 8.62 -2.55
N GLU A 349 12.10 8.04 -3.69
CA GLU A 349 11.25 7.91 -4.87
C GLU A 349 9.99 7.11 -4.59
N LYS A 350 10.12 5.98 -3.87
CA LYS A 350 8.98 5.14 -3.46
C LYS A 350 8.05 5.88 -2.51
N VAL A 351 8.61 6.63 -1.57
CA VAL A 351 7.84 7.42 -0.61
C VAL A 351 7.07 8.53 -1.31
N ILE A 352 7.70 9.25 -2.23
CA ILE A 352 7.07 10.31 -3.03
C ILE A 352 5.88 9.73 -3.83
N ASP A 353 6.07 8.61 -4.53
CA ASP A 353 5.00 7.93 -5.27
C ASP A 353 3.83 7.55 -4.36
N PHE A 354 4.14 6.95 -3.21
CA PHE A 354 3.14 6.49 -2.27
C PHE A 354 2.23 7.64 -1.79
N TYR A 355 2.82 8.78 -1.47
CA TYR A 355 2.07 9.94 -1.00
C TYR A 355 1.32 10.66 -2.14
N ILE A 356 1.89 10.76 -3.35
CA ILE A 356 1.18 11.32 -4.51
C ILE A 356 -0.03 10.45 -4.87
N CYS A 357 0.13 9.12 -4.95
CA CYS A 357 -0.98 8.19 -5.21
C CYS A 357 -2.06 8.25 -4.13
N SER A 358 -1.64 8.46 -2.87
CA SER A 358 -2.59 8.59 -1.75
C SER A 358 -3.39 9.89 -1.80
N GLN A 359 -2.86 10.96 -2.40
CA GLN A 359 -3.46 12.30 -2.44
C GLN A 359 -4.07 12.67 -3.81
N SER A 360 -3.89 11.84 -4.84
CA SER A 360 -4.50 12.04 -6.16
C SER A 360 -6.03 12.01 -6.08
N ASP A 361 -6.70 12.62 -7.04
CA ASP A 361 -8.16 12.60 -7.09
C ASP A 361 -8.66 11.20 -7.50
N VAL A 362 -8.01 10.59 -8.48
CA VAL A 362 -8.25 9.19 -8.88
C VAL A 362 -6.94 8.41 -8.81
N PHE A 363 -7.00 7.22 -8.24
CA PHE A 363 -5.88 6.28 -8.24
C PHE A 363 -6.22 5.04 -9.08
N VAL A 364 -5.31 4.68 -9.98
CA VAL A 364 -5.41 3.50 -10.85
C VAL A 364 -4.21 2.60 -10.60
N PRO A 365 -4.38 1.47 -9.91
CA PRO A 365 -3.31 0.49 -9.75
C PRO A 365 -3.19 -0.35 -11.03
N ALA A 366 -2.14 -0.14 -11.81
CA ALA A 366 -1.80 -1.02 -12.93
C ALA A 366 -1.05 -2.29 -12.46
N ILE A 367 -0.64 -2.35 -11.20
CA ILE A 367 0.13 -3.46 -10.62
C ILE A 367 -0.52 -3.88 -9.32
N SER A 368 -0.86 -5.18 -9.19
CA SER A 368 -1.35 -5.75 -7.93
C SER A 368 -0.24 -5.87 -6.89
N GLY A 369 -0.60 -5.85 -5.61
CA GLY A 369 0.33 -6.09 -4.52
C GLY A 369 0.22 -5.09 -3.36
N LEU A 370 1.24 -5.09 -2.52
CA LEU A 370 1.21 -4.38 -1.24
C LEU A 370 1.16 -2.85 -1.41
N PHE A 371 1.80 -2.30 -2.45
CA PHE A 371 1.74 -0.87 -2.75
C PHE A 371 0.29 -0.43 -3.00
N TYR A 372 -0.40 -1.10 -3.94
CA TYR A 372 -1.82 -0.84 -4.18
C TYR A 372 -2.65 -0.95 -2.89
N ALA A 373 -2.47 -2.04 -2.14
CA ALA A 373 -3.25 -2.30 -0.94
C ALA A 373 -3.06 -1.21 0.13
N ASN A 374 -1.83 -0.76 0.39
CA ASN A 374 -1.56 0.27 1.40
C ASN A 374 -1.92 1.69 0.94
N VAL A 375 -1.74 2.01 -0.36
CA VAL A 375 -2.29 3.26 -0.94
C VAL A 375 -3.81 3.29 -0.77
N ALA A 376 -4.50 2.18 -1.07
CA ALA A 376 -5.95 2.07 -0.85
C ALA A 376 -6.32 2.33 0.61
N GLY A 377 -5.59 1.75 1.57
CA GLY A 377 -5.81 1.99 2.99
C GLY A 377 -5.66 3.45 3.40
N LYS A 378 -4.58 4.10 2.94
CA LYS A 378 -4.34 5.52 3.23
C LYS A 378 -5.39 6.43 2.60
N ARG A 379 -5.83 6.12 1.37
CA ARG A 379 -6.92 6.82 0.69
C ARG A 379 -8.25 6.68 1.42
N ILE A 380 -8.64 5.46 1.81
CA ILE A 380 -9.84 5.18 2.60
C ILE A 380 -9.81 5.98 3.92
N ALA A 381 -8.68 5.95 4.62
CA ALA A 381 -8.48 6.70 5.87
C ALA A 381 -8.65 8.23 5.73
N SER A 382 -8.44 8.77 4.53
CA SER A 382 -8.61 10.19 4.20
C SER A 382 -9.90 10.50 3.42
N GLY A 383 -10.84 9.54 3.32
CA GLY A 383 -12.11 9.71 2.60
C GLY A 383 -11.99 9.67 1.08
N ARG A 384 -10.81 9.37 0.51
CA ARG A 384 -10.56 9.36 -0.94
C ARG A 384 -10.82 7.98 -1.53
N THR A 385 -12.05 7.70 -1.90
CA THR A 385 -12.49 6.35 -2.32
C THR A 385 -12.44 6.11 -3.82
N GLN A 386 -12.06 7.09 -4.64
CA GLN A 386 -11.89 6.90 -6.09
C GLN A 386 -10.61 6.11 -6.39
N ILE A 387 -10.76 4.78 -6.34
CA ILE A 387 -9.72 3.79 -6.67
C ILE A 387 -10.32 2.91 -7.76
N LEU A 388 -9.84 3.06 -9.01
CA LEU A 388 -10.39 2.39 -10.17
C LEU A 388 -9.42 1.31 -10.66
N VAL A 389 -9.87 0.07 -10.62
CA VAL A 389 -9.05 -1.09 -11.01
C VAL A 389 -9.40 -1.50 -12.43
N PRO A 390 -8.43 -1.55 -13.36
CA PRO A 390 -8.67 -2.11 -14.69
C PRO A 390 -9.16 -3.55 -14.56
N ALA A 391 -10.28 -3.86 -15.21
CA ALA A 391 -10.86 -5.20 -15.23
C ALA A 391 -11.63 -5.38 -16.52
N THR A 392 -11.89 -6.63 -16.90
CA THR A 392 -12.79 -6.92 -18.03
C THR A 392 -14.21 -7.02 -17.49
N VAL A 393 -14.98 -5.93 -17.62
CA VAL A 393 -16.41 -5.92 -17.29
C VAL A 393 -17.18 -5.82 -18.62
N PRO A 394 -17.86 -6.89 -19.04
CA PRO A 394 -18.61 -6.90 -20.29
C PRO A 394 -19.70 -5.82 -20.28
N GLY A 395 -19.77 -5.05 -21.39
CA GLY A 395 -20.83 -4.07 -21.61
C GLY A 395 -20.78 -2.79 -20.78
N SER A 396 -19.94 -2.70 -19.73
CA SER A 396 -19.87 -1.52 -18.87
C SER A 396 -18.90 -0.47 -19.39
N ALA A 397 -19.28 0.81 -19.26
CA ALA A 397 -18.44 1.98 -19.47
C ALA A 397 -18.47 2.93 -18.26
N SER A 398 -19.14 2.56 -17.16
CA SER A 398 -19.22 3.39 -15.97
C SER A 398 -17.97 3.22 -15.09
N ALA A 399 -17.38 4.32 -14.63
CA ALA A 399 -16.26 4.29 -13.70
C ALA A 399 -16.63 3.55 -12.38
N ALA A 400 -17.90 3.58 -11.96
CA ALA A 400 -18.37 2.92 -10.76
C ALA A 400 -18.17 1.39 -10.79
N ASP A 401 -18.31 0.78 -11.98
CA ASP A 401 -18.17 -0.67 -12.16
C ASP A 401 -16.73 -1.15 -12.01
N PHE A 402 -15.78 -0.24 -12.13
CA PHE A 402 -14.34 -0.50 -11.95
C PHE A 402 -13.82 -0.09 -10.57
N SER A 403 -14.71 0.29 -9.65
CA SER A 403 -14.31 0.62 -8.29
C SER A 403 -13.63 -0.57 -7.62
N SER A 404 -12.48 -0.33 -6.99
CA SER A 404 -11.74 -1.33 -6.24
C SER A 404 -12.65 -2.12 -5.28
N HIS A 405 -12.47 -3.43 -5.21
CA HIS A 405 -13.21 -4.27 -4.24
C HIS A 405 -12.89 -3.89 -2.78
N TYR A 406 -11.73 -3.31 -2.52
CA TYR A 406 -11.45 -2.74 -1.20
C TYR A 406 -12.47 -1.67 -0.81
N VAL A 407 -12.94 -0.88 -1.78
CA VAL A 407 -13.91 0.20 -1.58
C VAL A 407 -15.34 -0.30 -1.77
N SER A 408 -15.67 -0.89 -2.91
CA SER A 408 -17.04 -1.28 -3.28
C SER A 408 -17.66 -2.30 -2.31
N LYS A 409 -16.83 -3.23 -1.77
CA LYS A 409 -17.24 -4.22 -0.77
C LYS A 409 -16.90 -3.82 0.67
N LYS A 410 -16.26 -2.66 0.89
CA LYS A 410 -15.76 -2.21 2.19
C LYS A 410 -14.96 -3.28 2.94
N ASN A 411 -14.18 -4.09 2.22
CA ASN A 411 -13.45 -5.23 2.78
C ASN A 411 -11.99 -4.92 3.13
N HIS A 412 -11.52 -3.67 2.94
CA HIS A 412 -10.19 -3.26 3.35
C HIS A 412 -10.09 -3.11 4.88
N LEU A 413 -8.93 -3.45 5.45
CA LEU A 413 -8.63 -3.29 6.88
C LEU A 413 -8.89 -1.87 7.40
N ALA A 414 -8.66 -0.84 6.58
CA ALA A 414 -8.94 0.54 6.97
C ALA A 414 -10.40 0.76 7.43
N TYR A 415 -11.37 0.00 6.92
CA TYR A 415 -12.76 0.06 7.38
C TYR A 415 -13.00 -0.58 8.76
N SER A 416 -11.99 -1.20 9.36
CA SER A 416 -12.03 -1.55 10.79
C SER A 416 -11.53 -0.41 11.67
N CYS A 417 -10.82 0.55 11.08
CA CYS A 417 -10.26 1.71 11.78
C CYS A 417 -11.05 3.02 11.54
N PHE A 418 -11.83 3.09 10.47
CA PHE A 418 -12.62 4.26 10.06
C PHE A 418 -14.03 3.83 9.70
N CYS A 419 -15.02 4.44 10.33
CA CYS A 419 -16.43 4.11 10.20
C CYS A 419 -17.24 5.26 9.58
#